data_61c4cce66963409a38426e3db1e16dc1
#
_entry.id   61c4cce66963409a38426e3db1e16dc1
#
_cell.length_a   1.000
_cell.length_b   1.000
_cell.length_c   1.000
_cell.angle_alpha   90.00
_cell.angle_beta   90.00
_cell.angle_gamma   90.00
#
_symmetry.space_group_name_H-M   'P 1'
#
loop_
_entity.id
_entity.type
_entity.pdbx_description
1 polymer ?
#
loop_
_entity_poly.entity_id
_entity_poly.type
_entity_poly.pdbx_seq_one_letter_code
_entity_poly.pdbx_strand_id
1 'polypeptide(L)'
;MKIPRYKEQDVNLPTGQTDLTSSAVGSQTLSGVADSIRKLVSDVGAKRNANAYRIRRLEIQTNVQLGQSLIYKDTQSFLDSLVDRDDFVDPDQWLIEYDANIPKLEKKYKKQFDKETWTEFQPYFNSQVWETQSAIKEIINTQKIKNAGVSFNQSKEVFMDKVDKADSVQKIEGHWESYKQLLNKNLATNYFPQEFYTEQFVAAQNFKDMSIAWLAVKEGEFVQNPFGENEVDWNGVLRNLKEKVDGEYKYIPDLDPDIRKKMIEEATGNFNNQDAAHTKQYSLYEKATFDE
;
A
#
# COMPACT_ATOMS: atom_id res chain seq x y z
N MET A 1 5.84 -27.33 -26.24
CA MET A 1 4.69 -28.22 -26.13
C MET A 1 4.18 -28.51 -27.54
N LYS A 2 4.29 -29.75 -28.03
CA LYS A 2 3.83 -30.11 -29.40
C LYS A 2 2.32 -30.35 -29.31
N ILE A 3 1.56 -29.60 -30.11
CA ILE A 3 0.12 -29.80 -30.28
C ILE A 3 -0.12 -31.14 -30.94
N PRO A 4 -0.94 -32.07 -30.43
CA PRO A 4 -1.25 -33.31 -31.07
C PRO A 4 -2.00 -33.05 -32.39
N ARG A 5 -1.46 -33.50 -33.52
CA ARG A 5 -2.19 -33.55 -34.78
C ARG A 5 -3.20 -34.69 -34.66
N TYR A 6 -4.47 -34.39 -34.75
CA TYR A 6 -5.51 -35.39 -34.96
C TYR A 6 -5.26 -36.12 -36.28
N LYS A 7 -5.14 -37.45 -36.20
CA LYS A 7 -5.17 -38.33 -37.39
C LYS A 7 -6.59 -38.26 -37.93
N GLU A 8 -6.68 -38.02 -39.24
CA GLU A 8 -7.91 -38.19 -39.99
C GLU A 8 -8.43 -39.61 -39.73
N GLN A 9 -9.62 -39.74 -39.16
CA GLN A 9 -10.34 -41.01 -39.11
C GLN A 9 -10.93 -41.23 -40.50
N ASP A 10 -10.44 -42.29 -41.17
CA ASP A 10 -11.04 -42.78 -42.37
C ASP A 10 -12.50 -43.13 -42.10
N VAL A 11 -13.38 -42.32 -42.65
CA VAL A 11 -14.83 -42.64 -42.64
C VAL A 11 -15.07 -43.65 -43.75
N ASN A 12 -15.16 -44.95 -43.41
CA ASN A 12 -15.61 -45.98 -44.32
C ASN A 12 -17.06 -45.63 -44.76
N LEU A 13 -17.15 -45.16 -45.98
CA LEU A 13 -18.43 -45.04 -46.66
C LEU A 13 -18.90 -46.42 -47.09
N PRO A 14 -20.15 -46.83 -46.78
CA PRO A 14 -20.69 -48.10 -47.27
C PRO A 14 -20.78 -48.03 -48.79
N THR A 15 -20.00 -48.87 -49.45
CA THR A 15 -20.11 -49.13 -50.89
C THR A 15 -21.35 -49.99 -51.09
N GLY A 16 -22.51 -49.35 -51.21
CA GLY A 16 -23.70 -50.03 -51.73
C GLY A 16 -23.55 -50.27 -53.22
N GLN A 17 -23.22 -51.51 -53.59
CA GLN A 17 -23.41 -51.95 -54.97
C GLN A 17 -24.92 -51.98 -55.25
N THR A 18 -25.39 -51.03 -56.05
CA THR A 18 -26.72 -51.12 -56.67
C THR A 18 -26.55 -51.76 -58.05
N ASP A 19 -27.00 -53.04 -58.16
CA ASP A 19 -27.17 -53.69 -59.42
C ASP A 19 -28.18 -52.92 -60.26
N LEU A 20 -27.67 -52.24 -61.30
CA LEU A 20 -28.49 -51.56 -62.29
C LEU A 20 -28.81 -52.58 -63.40
N THR A 21 -29.87 -53.42 -63.23
CA THR A 21 -30.51 -54.11 -64.32
C THR A 21 -31.34 -53.12 -65.11
N SER A 22 -30.97 -52.99 -66.42
CA SER A 22 -31.61 -52.14 -67.39
C SER A 22 -33.08 -52.45 -67.52
N SER A 23 -33.98 -51.53 -67.27
CA SER A 23 -35.28 -51.44 -67.89
C SER A 23 -35.63 -49.96 -68.11
N ALA A 24 -36.11 -49.70 -69.28
CA ALA A 24 -36.41 -48.40 -69.79
C ALA A 24 -37.39 -47.64 -68.94
N VAL A 25 -36.92 -46.68 -68.21
CA VAL A 25 -37.74 -45.71 -67.49
C VAL A 25 -37.35 -44.35 -68.00
N GLY A 26 -38.37 -43.64 -68.50
CA GLY A 26 -38.28 -42.45 -69.28
C GLY A 26 -37.47 -41.32 -68.62
N SER A 27 -37.05 -40.35 -69.42
CA SER A 27 -36.22 -39.18 -69.16
C SER A 27 -36.60 -38.35 -67.90
N GLN A 28 -37.81 -38.54 -67.36
CA GLN A 28 -38.26 -37.86 -66.12
C GLN A 28 -37.71 -38.41 -64.83
N THR A 29 -37.22 -39.65 -64.80
CA THR A 29 -36.61 -40.24 -63.61
C THR A 29 -35.15 -39.90 -63.43
N LEU A 30 -34.42 -39.65 -64.54
CA LEU A 30 -33.03 -39.24 -64.48
C LEU A 30 -32.85 -37.83 -63.95
N SER A 31 -33.82 -36.91 -64.23
CA SER A 31 -33.79 -35.55 -63.66
C SER A 31 -34.02 -35.57 -62.14
N GLY A 32 -34.96 -36.39 -61.68
CA GLY A 32 -35.28 -36.57 -60.24
C GLY A 32 -34.09 -37.16 -59.44
N VAL A 33 -33.37 -38.12 -60.05
CA VAL A 33 -32.14 -38.69 -59.47
C VAL A 33 -31.03 -37.66 -59.43
N ALA A 34 -30.84 -36.89 -60.54
CA ALA A 34 -29.87 -35.82 -60.59
C ALA A 34 -30.14 -34.72 -59.55
N ASP A 35 -31.41 -34.32 -59.37
CA ASP A 35 -31.78 -33.35 -58.36
C ASP A 35 -31.64 -33.87 -56.95
N SER A 36 -31.93 -35.18 -56.72
CA SER A 36 -31.66 -35.81 -55.42
C SER A 36 -30.18 -35.89 -55.08
N ILE A 37 -29.32 -36.21 -56.05
CA ILE A 37 -27.86 -36.21 -55.90
C ILE A 37 -27.37 -34.78 -55.64
N ARG A 38 -27.85 -33.79 -56.41
CA ARG A 38 -27.50 -32.37 -56.15
C ARG A 38 -27.88 -31.93 -54.76
N LYS A 39 -29.07 -32.28 -54.32
CA LYS A 39 -29.54 -31.99 -52.95
C LYS A 39 -28.70 -32.68 -51.88
N LEU A 40 -28.38 -33.96 -52.08
CA LEU A 40 -27.48 -34.69 -51.19
C LEU A 40 -26.07 -34.11 -51.13
N VAL A 41 -25.49 -33.74 -52.30
CA VAL A 41 -24.20 -33.06 -52.34
C VAL A 41 -24.25 -31.69 -51.70
N SER A 42 -25.35 -30.94 -51.89
CA SER A 42 -25.62 -29.66 -51.24
C SER A 42 -25.72 -29.83 -49.71
N ASP A 43 -26.47 -30.83 -49.25
CA ASP A 43 -26.69 -31.10 -47.81
C ASP A 43 -25.40 -31.58 -47.13
N VAL A 44 -24.59 -32.43 -47.81
CA VAL A 44 -23.29 -32.86 -47.33
C VAL A 44 -22.30 -31.68 -47.32
N GLY A 45 -22.34 -30.83 -48.35
CA GLY A 45 -21.53 -29.60 -48.40
C GLY A 45 -21.91 -28.62 -47.26
N ALA A 46 -23.23 -28.41 -47.06
CA ALA A 46 -23.72 -27.57 -46.00
C ALA A 46 -23.33 -28.10 -44.58
N LYS A 47 -23.45 -29.43 -44.36
CA LYS A 47 -22.99 -30.06 -43.08
C LYS A 47 -21.47 -29.95 -42.87
N ARG A 48 -20.66 -30.13 -43.94
CA ARG A 48 -19.20 -29.94 -43.86
C ARG A 48 -18.85 -28.50 -43.51
N ASN A 49 -19.50 -27.54 -44.19
CA ASN A 49 -19.28 -26.11 -43.90
C ASN A 49 -19.72 -25.75 -42.47
N ALA A 50 -20.87 -26.25 -42.00
CA ALA A 50 -21.34 -26.03 -40.65
C ALA A 50 -20.38 -26.63 -39.59
N ASN A 51 -19.84 -27.82 -39.82
CA ASN A 51 -18.83 -28.43 -38.96
C ASN A 51 -17.50 -27.65 -38.95
N ALA A 52 -17.04 -27.23 -40.13
CA ALA A 52 -15.81 -26.41 -40.26
C ALA A 52 -15.98 -25.06 -39.50
N TYR A 53 -17.15 -24.42 -39.63
CA TYR A 53 -17.48 -23.20 -38.89
C TYR A 53 -17.49 -23.44 -37.37
N ARG A 54 -18.10 -24.55 -36.93
CA ARG A 54 -18.14 -24.91 -35.53
C ARG A 54 -16.76 -25.16 -34.93
N ILE A 55 -15.91 -25.89 -35.66
CA ILE A 55 -14.53 -26.13 -35.22
C ILE A 55 -13.77 -24.81 -35.10
N ARG A 56 -13.88 -23.97 -36.14
CA ARG A 56 -13.25 -22.64 -36.16
C ARG A 56 -13.70 -21.78 -34.97
N ARG A 57 -14.99 -21.79 -34.67
CA ARG A 57 -15.55 -21.07 -33.52
C ARG A 57 -14.98 -21.56 -32.17
N LEU A 58 -14.83 -22.87 -32.02
CA LEU A 58 -14.23 -23.46 -30.83
C LEU A 58 -12.74 -23.10 -30.69
N GLU A 59 -12.01 -23.08 -31.81
CA GLU A 59 -10.60 -22.63 -31.82
C GLU A 59 -10.46 -21.19 -31.35
N ILE A 60 -11.29 -20.28 -31.89
CA ILE A 60 -11.31 -18.86 -31.48
C ILE A 60 -11.61 -18.75 -29.98
N GLN A 61 -12.67 -19.41 -29.49
CA GLN A 61 -13.04 -19.38 -28.08
C GLN A 61 -11.91 -19.90 -27.16
N THR A 62 -11.25 -20.99 -27.55
CA THR A 62 -10.12 -21.56 -26.80
C THR A 62 -8.94 -20.60 -26.78
N ASN A 63 -8.62 -19.97 -27.90
CA ASN A 63 -7.55 -18.99 -27.98
C ASN A 63 -7.86 -17.71 -27.19
N VAL A 64 -9.12 -17.25 -27.18
CA VAL A 64 -9.56 -16.12 -26.36
C VAL A 64 -9.40 -16.44 -24.87
N GLN A 65 -9.82 -17.63 -24.41
CA GLN A 65 -9.63 -18.06 -23.01
C GLN A 65 -8.14 -18.16 -22.63
N LEU A 66 -7.32 -18.67 -23.55
CA LEU A 66 -5.86 -18.69 -23.34
C LEU A 66 -5.32 -17.26 -23.23
N GLY A 67 -5.76 -16.35 -24.10
CA GLY A 67 -5.41 -14.94 -24.07
C GLY A 67 -5.77 -14.27 -22.77
N GLN A 68 -6.98 -14.52 -22.25
CA GLN A 68 -7.42 -14.00 -20.95
C GLN A 68 -6.51 -14.44 -19.81
N SER A 69 -6.15 -15.73 -19.77
CA SER A 69 -5.24 -16.25 -18.75
C SER A 69 -3.83 -15.66 -18.85
N LEU A 70 -3.34 -15.43 -20.05
CA LEU A 70 -2.01 -14.88 -20.28
C LEU A 70 -1.95 -13.38 -19.95
N ILE A 71 -2.93 -12.58 -20.35
CA ILE A 71 -2.95 -11.15 -20.01
C ILE A 71 -3.11 -10.96 -18.49
N TYR A 72 -3.97 -11.74 -17.85
CA TYR A 72 -4.09 -11.72 -16.39
C TYR A 72 -2.73 -11.99 -15.72
N LYS A 73 -2.01 -13.02 -16.17
CA LYS A 73 -0.69 -13.35 -15.64
C LYS A 73 0.33 -12.23 -15.87
N ASP A 74 0.37 -11.64 -17.08
CA ASP A 74 1.30 -10.55 -17.39
C ASP A 74 1.02 -9.31 -16.53
N THR A 75 -0.26 -8.95 -16.34
CA THR A 75 -0.66 -7.80 -15.53
C THR A 75 -0.47 -8.05 -14.03
N GLN A 76 -0.79 -9.25 -13.55
CA GLN A 76 -0.54 -9.62 -12.16
C GLN A 76 0.95 -9.59 -11.82
N SER A 77 1.80 -10.11 -12.70
CA SER A 77 3.26 -10.06 -12.52
C SER A 77 3.79 -8.61 -12.43
N PHE A 78 3.16 -7.68 -13.15
CA PHE A 78 3.50 -6.26 -13.01
C PHE A 78 3.07 -5.72 -11.64
N LEU A 79 1.83 -5.99 -11.21
CA LEU A 79 1.32 -5.56 -9.90
C LEU A 79 2.18 -6.12 -8.75
N ASP A 80 2.53 -7.41 -8.81
CA ASP A 80 3.37 -8.06 -7.81
C ASP A 80 4.75 -7.36 -7.72
N SER A 81 5.31 -6.95 -8.87
CA SER A 81 6.58 -6.22 -8.89
C SER A 81 6.52 -4.84 -8.22
N LEU A 82 5.33 -4.24 -8.05
CA LEU A 82 5.16 -2.95 -7.37
C LEU A 82 5.13 -3.11 -5.85
N VAL A 83 4.62 -4.25 -5.35
CA VAL A 83 4.51 -4.52 -3.90
C VAL A 83 5.90 -4.64 -3.25
N ASP A 84 6.86 -5.20 -3.98
CA ASP A 84 8.23 -5.42 -3.50
C ASP A 84 9.14 -4.19 -3.68
N ARG A 85 8.64 -3.11 -4.31
CA ARG A 85 9.41 -1.87 -4.45
C ARG A 85 9.42 -1.11 -3.14
N ASP A 86 10.55 -1.17 -2.46
CA ASP A 86 10.83 -0.46 -1.20
C ASP A 86 11.21 1.03 -1.44
N ASP A 87 10.81 1.57 -2.58
CA ASP A 87 11.32 2.83 -3.06
C ASP A 87 10.50 4.01 -2.55
N PHE A 88 11.19 4.94 -1.88
CA PHE A 88 10.81 6.36 -1.77
C PHE A 88 10.72 7.07 -3.14
N VAL A 89 10.74 6.32 -4.23
CA VAL A 89 10.54 6.81 -5.59
C VAL A 89 9.12 7.32 -5.72
N ASP A 90 8.94 8.38 -6.49
CA ASP A 90 7.63 8.95 -6.78
C ASP A 90 6.70 7.84 -7.32
N PRO A 91 5.69 7.38 -6.54
CA PRO A 91 4.84 6.28 -6.96
C PRO A 91 4.06 6.57 -8.26
N ASP A 92 3.91 7.82 -8.66
CA ASP A 92 3.23 8.20 -9.91
C ASP A 92 3.97 7.66 -11.14
N GLN A 93 5.28 7.39 -11.03
CA GLN A 93 6.06 6.76 -12.10
C GLN A 93 5.56 5.34 -12.44
N TRP A 94 4.97 4.63 -11.51
CA TRP A 94 4.48 3.26 -11.73
C TRP A 94 3.35 3.19 -12.77
N LEU A 95 2.45 4.17 -12.76
CA LEU A 95 1.41 4.26 -13.78
C LEU A 95 1.99 4.61 -15.16
N ILE A 96 2.97 5.51 -15.20
CA ILE A 96 3.68 5.89 -16.44
C ILE A 96 4.42 4.68 -17.04
N GLU A 97 5.10 3.89 -16.19
CA GLU A 97 5.79 2.67 -16.62
C GLU A 97 4.81 1.63 -17.17
N TYR A 98 3.67 1.44 -16.52
CA TYR A 98 2.64 0.53 -17.00
C TYR A 98 2.08 0.99 -18.35
N ASP A 99 1.70 2.26 -18.47
CA ASP A 99 1.15 2.83 -19.70
C ASP A 99 2.14 2.70 -20.88
N ALA A 100 3.42 2.87 -20.64
CA ALA A 100 4.47 2.65 -21.62
C ALA A 100 4.63 1.16 -22.05
N ASN A 101 4.14 0.22 -21.23
CA ASN A 101 4.17 -1.20 -21.55
C ASN A 101 2.92 -1.68 -22.31
N ILE A 102 1.79 -0.98 -22.22
CA ILE A 102 0.53 -1.36 -22.91
C ILE A 102 0.74 -1.59 -24.42
N PRO A 103 1.38 -0.70 -25.18
CA PRO A 103 1.60 -0.94 -26.61
C PRO A 103 2.45 -2.19 -26.92
N LYS A 104 3.37 -2.54 -26.01
CA LYS A 104 4.20 -3.76 -26.15
C LYS A 104 3.36 -5.01 -25.93
N LEU A 105 2.49 -5.01 -24.90
CA LEU A 105 1.54 -6.08 -24.62
C LEU A 105 0.57 -6.25 -25.79
N GLU A 106 -0.03 -5.18 -26.26
CA GLU A 106 -0.93 -5.20 -27.41
C GLU A 106 -0.26 -5.80 -28.67
N LYS A 107 0.96 -5.37 -28.97
CA LYS A 107 1.75 -5.91 -30.09
C LYS A 107 2.07 -7.40 -29.91
N LYS A 108 2.36 -7.85 -28.67
CA LYS A 108 2.61 -9.25 -28.32
C LYS A 108 1.38 -10.10 -28.67
N TYR A 109 0.20 -9.70 -28.24
CA TYR A 109 -1.03 -10.46 -28.45
C TYR A 109 -1.54 -10.39 -29.88
N LYS A 110 -1.41 -9.24 -30.58
CA LYS A 110 -1.71 -9.13 -32.02
C LYS A 110 -0.85 -10.03 -32.89
N LYS A 111 0.37 -10.34 -32.45
CA LYS A 111 1.24 -11.31 -33.16
C LYS A 111 0.88 -12.78 -32.85
N GLN A 112 0.32 -13.03 -31.67
CA GLN A 112 -0.01 -14.38 -31.21
C GLN A 112 -1.33 -14.88 -31.79
N PHE A 113 -2.28 -13.98 -32.00
CA PHE A 113 -3.63 -14.29 -32.46
C PHE A 113 -3.84 -13.85 -33.91
N ASP A 114 -4.67 -14.63 -34.63
CA ASP A 114 -5.18 -14.16 -35.93
C ASP A 114 -6.21 -13.02 -35.73
N LYS A 115 -6.60 -12.40 -36.83
CA LYS A 115 -7.48 -11.22 -36.81
C LYS A 115 -8.84 -11.47 -36.14
N GLU A 116 -9.44 -12.65 -36.34
CA GLU A 116 -10.76 -12.96 -35.76
C GLU A 116 -10.64 -13.17 -34.26
N THR A 117 -9.67 -13.97 -33.82
CA THR A 117 -9.36 -14.20 -32.42
C THR A 117 -9.01 -12.89 -31.72
N TRP A 118 -8.19 -12.02 -32.34
CA TRP A 118 -7.87 -10.72 -31.78
C TRP A 118 -9.13 -9.85 -31.59
N THR A 119 -10.01 -9.80 -32.59
CA THR A 119 -11.24 -9.00 -32.51
C THR A 119 -12.11 -9.41 -31.34
N GLU A 120 -12.19 -10.70 -31.03
CA GLU A 120 -12.97 -11.20 -29.89
C GLU A 120 -12.23 -11.05 -28.55
N PHE A 121 -10.90 -11.09 -28.56
CA PHE A 121 -10.07 -10.94 -27.38
C PHE A 121 -9.88 -9.47 -26.96
N GLN A 122 -9.87 -8.54 -27.89
CA GLN A 122 -9.56 -7.12 -27.65
C GLN A 122 -10.39 -6.46 -26.53
N PRO A 123 -11.73 -6.72 -26.41
CA PRO A 123 -12.50 -6.16 -25.28
C PRO A 123 -11.99 -6.62 -23.92
N TYR A 124 -11.56 -7.88 -23.78
CA TYR A 124 -10.97 -8.42 -22.57
C TYR A 124 -9.60 -7.80 -22.27
N PHE A 125 -8.78 -7.65 -23.32
CA PHE A 125 -7.50 -6.96 -23.22
C PHE A 125 -7.69 -5.54 -22.66
N ASN A 126 -8.62 -4.76 -23.22
CA ASN A 126 -8.89 -3.40 -22.79
C ASN A 126 -9.43 -3.35 -21.35
N SER A 127 -10.33 -4.28 -20.98
CA SER A 127 -10.86 -4.40 -19.61
C SER A 127 -9.75 -4.68 -18.63
N GLN A 128 -8.89 -5.66 -18.91
CA GLN A 128 -7.77 -6.03 -18.04
C GLN A 128 -6.76 -4.90 -17.88
N VAL A 129 -6.47 -4.16 -18.96
CA VAL A 129 -5.61 -2.97 -18.89
C VAL A 129 -6.22 -1.92 -17.96
N TRP A 130 -7.50 -1.63 -18.11
CA TRP A 130 -8.20 -0.65 -17.29
C TRP A 130 -8.25 -1.08 -15.80
N GLU A 131 -8.57 -2.34 -15.53
CA GLU A 131 -8.58 -2.91 -14.17
C GLU A 131 -7.21 -2.80 -13.52
N THR A 132 -6.14 -3.11 -14.28
CA THR A 132 -4.77 -3.01 -13.80
C THR A 132 -4.37 -1.55 -13.52
N GLN A 133 -4.73 -0.61 -14.40
CA GLN A 133 -4.50 0.82 -14.15
C GLN A 133 -5.21 1.30 -12.87
N SER A 134 -6.42 0.81 -12.62
CA SER A 134 -7.18 1.13 -11.41
C SER A 134 -6.50 0.58 -10.17
N ALA A 135 -6.05 -0.68 -10.20
CA ALA A 135 -5.30 -1.30 -9.12
C ALA A 135 -3.97 -0.57 -8.84
N ILE A 136 -3.24 -0.17 -9.87
CA ILE A 136 -2.01 0.63 -9.72
C ILE A 136 -2.31 1.96 -9.02
N LYS A 137 -3.39 2.66 -9.37
CA LYS A 137 -3.78 3.91 -8.71
C LYS A 137 -4.08 3.71 -7.21
N GLU A 138 -4.70 2.60 -6.84
CA GLU A 138 -4.94 2.26 -5.44
C GLU A 138 -3.63 1.98 -4.70
N ILE A 139 -2.71 1.25 -5.31
CA ILE A 139 -1.37 0.99 -4.75
C ILE A 139 -0.61 2.31 -4.58
N ILE A 140 -0.63 3.20 -5.59
CA ILE A 140 -0.03 4.54 -5.54
C ILE A 140 -0.59 5.33 -4.36
N ASN A 141 -1.91 5.38 -4.20
CA ASN A 141 -2.54 6.09 -3.10
C ASN A 141 -2.12 5.52 -1.74
N THR A 142 -2.12 4.20 -1.61
CA THR A 142 -1.67 3.52 -0.38
C THR A 142 -0.23 3.86 -0.06
N GLN A 143 0.66 3.85 -1.07
CA GLN A 143 2.06 4.19 -0.87
C GLN A 143 2.26 5.68 -0.52
N LYS A 144 1.49 6.59 -1.14
CA LYS A 144 1.52 8.01 -0.79
C LYS A 144 1.09 8.26 0.66
N ILE A 145 0.04 7.55 1.12
CA ILE A 145 -0.40 7.62 2.53
C ILE A 145 0.69 7.09 3.45
N LYS A 146 1.30 5.95 3.13
CA LYS A 146 2.41 5.38 3.90
C LYS A 146 3.60 6.34 3.98
N ASN A 147 4.04 6.91 2.84
CA ASN A 147 5.15 7.85 2.78
C ASN A 147 4.83 9.14 3.57
N ALA A 148 3.60 9.63 3.46
CA ALA A 148 3.14 10.78 4.25
C ALA A 148 3.19 10.46 5.75
N GLY A 149 2.80 9.25 6.18
CA GLY A 149 2.87 8.79 7.57
C GLY A 149 4.30 8.73 8.09
N VAL A 150 5.23 8.18 7.31
CA VAL A 150 6.67 8.15 7.67
C VAL A 150 7.21 9.57 7.82
N SER A 151 6.98 10.44 6.83
CA SER A 151 7.43 11.83 6.86
C SER A 151 6.83 12.61 8.04
N PHE A 152 5.57 12.34 8.35
CA PHE A 152 4.87 12.93 9.49
C PHE A 152 5.52 12.52 10.82
N ASN A 153 5.75 11.21 11.03
CA ASN A 153 6.38 10.70 12.24
C ASN A 153 7.80 11.23 12.43
N GLN A 154 8.62 11.26 11.37
CA GLN A 154 9.94 11.87 11.41
C GLN A 154 9.91 13.35 11.81
N SER A 155 8.95 14.09 11.26
CA SER A 155 8.77 15.51 11.58
C SER A 155 8.35 15.73 13.04
N LYS A 156 7.52 14.83 13.58
CA LYS A 156 7.11 14.82 14.99
C LYS A 156 8.31 14.53 15.90
N GLU A 157 9.10 13.51 15.58
CA GLU A 157 10.32 13.17 16.32
C GLU A 157 11.31 14.34 16.34
N VAL A 158 11.54 14.98 15.19
CA VAL A 158 12.40 16.16 15.09
C VAL A 158 11.85 17.33 15.92
N PHE A 159 10.54 17.52 15.94
CA PHE A 159 9.91 18.54 16.76
C PHE A 159 10.13 18.24 18.25
N MET A 160 9.85 17.02 18.71
CA MET A 160 10.02 16.61 20.10
C MET A 160 11.49 16.74 20.54
N ASP A 161 12.45 16.27 19.74
CA ASP A 161 13.89 16.38 20.02
C ASP A 161 14.34 17.85 20.14
N LYS A 162 13.84 18.73 19.28
CA LYS A 162 14.17 20.17 19.34
C LYS A 162 13.58 20.85 20.57
N VAL A 163 12.35 20.46 20.97
CA VAL A 163 11.70 20.98 22.17
C VAL A 163 12.41 20.52 23.43
N ASP A 164 12.80 19.23 23.49
CA ASP A 164 13.56 18.67 24.63
C ASP A 164 14.94 19.35 24.82
N LYS A 165 15.58 19.76 23.74
CA LYS A 165 16.89 20.45 23.76
C LYS A 165 16.74 21.97 23.93
N ALA A 166 15.55 22.52 23.92
CA ALA A 166 15.34 23.93 24.05
C ALA A 166 15.62 24.42 25.47
N ASP A 167 16.40 25.50 25.57
CA ASP A 167 16.80 26.13 26.82
C ASP A 167 15.94 27.36 27.19
N SER A 168 14.93 27.67 26.36
CA SER A 168 14.05 28.84 26.56
C SER A 168 12.67 28.62 25.96
N VAL A 169 11.68 29.24 26.58
CA VAL A 169 10.28 29.24 26.10
C VAL A 169 10.19 29.75 24.69
N GLN A 170 10.97 30.79 24.35
CA GLN A 170 10.97 31.36 22.99
C GLN A 170 11.41 30.35 21.93
N LYS A 171 12.40 29.50 22.22
CA LYS A 171 12.82 28.43 21.31
C LYS A 171 11.73 27.36 21.16
N ILE A 172 11.10 26.96 22.25
CA ILE A 172 9.99 25.99 22.25
C ILE A 172 8.85 26.52 21.36
N GLU A 173 8.43 27.79 21.55
CA GLU A 173 7.38 28.39 20.76
C GLU A 173 7.76 28.49 19.26
N GLY A 174 9.02 28.83 18.96
CA GLY A 174 9.50 28.83 17.57
C GLY A 174 9.45 27.44 16.89
N HIS A 175 9.78 26.39 17.63
CA HIS A 175 9.69 25.01 17.13
C HIS A 175 8.22 24.57 16.98
N TRP A 176 7.37 24.99 17.91
CA TRP A 176 5.92 24.75 17.83
C TRP A 176 5.29 25.40 16.60
N GLU A 177 5.57 26.68 16.33
CA GLU A 177 5.04 27.36 15.15
C GLU A 177 5.49 26.68 13.85
N SER A 178 6.74 26.21 13.78
CA SER A 178 7.25 25.47 12.64
C SER A 178 6.52 24.12 12.44
N TYR A 179 6.29 23.41 13.53
CA TYR A 179 5.57 22.13 13.50
C TYR A 179 4.08 22.32 13.13
N LYS A 180 3.44 23.34 13.66
CA LYS A 180 2.06 23.72 13.36
C LYS A 180 1.86 24.04 11.86
N GLN A 181 2.81 24.76 11.25
CA GLN A 181 2.79 25.03 9.80
C GLN A 181 2.88 23.72 9.00
N LEU A 182 3.70 22.77 9.44
CA LEU A 182 3.82 21.46 8.79
C LEU A 182 2.54 20.62 8.94
N LEU A 183 1.91 20.62 10.12
CA LEU A 183 0.60 19.98 10.33
C LEU A 183 -0.45 20.56 9.38
N ASN A 184 -0.55 21.87 9.27
CA ASN A 184 -1.50 22.54 8.37
C ASN A 184 -1.23 22.22 6.90
N LYS A 185 0.03 22.14 6.48
CA LYS A 185 0.41 21.73 5.13
C LYS A 185 -0.01 20.28 4.85
N ASN A 186 0.20 19.38 5.80
CA ASN A 186 -0.18 17.98 5.66
C ASN A 186 -1.70 17.80 5.66
N LEU A 187 -2.43 18.58 6.46
CA LEU A 187 -3.90 18.58 6.46
C LEU A 187 -4.46 18.90 5.06
N ALA A 188 -3.84 19.84 4.36
CA ALA A 188 -4.23 20.25 3.01
C ALA A 188 -4.07 19.11 1.97
N THR A 189 -3.31 18.06 2.25
CA THR A 189 -3.13 16.92 1.33
C THR A 189 -4.27 15.91 1.38
N ASN A 190 -5.11 15.95 2.40
CA ASN A 190 -6.20 15.00 2.67
C ASN A 190 -5.77 13.52 2.72
N TYR A 191 -4.50 13.22 3.02
CA TYR A 191 -4.02 11.83 3.14
C TYR A 191 -4.53 11.14 4.40
N PHE A 192 -4.83 11.89 5.46
CA PHE A 192 -5.35 11.37 6.72
C PHE A 192 -6.67 12.06 7.09
N PRO A 193 -7.54 11.39 7.86
CA PRO A 193 -8.76 12.01 8.37
C PRO A 193 -8.45 13.21 9.28
N GLN A 194 -9.37 14.16 9.35
CA GLN A 194 -9.19 15.38 10.14
C GLN A 194 -9.00 15.06 11.64
N GLU A 195 -9.65 14.03 12.14
CA GLU A 195 -9.53 13.55 13.52
C GLU A 195 -8.09 13.21 13.86
N PHE A 196 -7.37 12.52 12.94
CA PHE A 196 -5.95 12.21 13.10
C PHE A 196 -5.11 13.46 13.34
N TYR A 197 -5.30 14.50 12.51
CA TYR A 197 -4.56 15.77 12.68
C TYR A 197 -4.91 16.46 13.98
N THR A 198 -6.18 16.42 14.40
CA THR A 198 -6.62 17.00 15.67
C THR A 198 -5.96 16.30 16.86
N GLU A 199 -5.90 14.98 16.85
CA GLU A 199 -5.22 14.19 17.90
C GLU A 199 -3.71 14.50 17.95
N GLN A 200 -3.05 14.57 16.80
CA GLN A 200 -1.61 14.88 16.73
C GLN A 200 -1.33 16.33 17.17
N PHE A 201 -2.20 17.27 16.81
CA PHE A 201 -2.09 18.66 17.24
C PHE A 201 -2.20 18.76 18.77
N VAL A 202 -3.23 18.15 19.37
CA VAL A 202 -3.43 18.15 20.83
C VAL A 202 -2.26 17.48 21.55
N ALA A 203 -1.79 16.33 21.05
CA ALA A 203 -0.65 15.62 21.64
C ALA A 203 0.64 16.46 21.60
N ALA A 204 0.91 17.13 20.49
CA ALA A 204 2.09 17.97 20.34
C ALA A 204 1.98 19.29 21.15
N GLN A 205 0.78 19.85 21.27
CA GLN A 205 0.52 21.00 22.12
C GLN A 205 0.74 20.64 23.61
N ASN A 206 0.20 19.52 24.06
CA ASN A 206 0.40 19.03 25.43
C ASN A 206 1.90 18.80 25.72
N PHE A 207 2.65 18.25 24.76
CA PHE A 207 4.09 18.08 24.89
C PHE A 207 4.82 19.41 25.01
N LYS A 208 4.46 20.40 24.18
CA LYS A 208 4.99 21.77 24.25
C LYS A 208 4.71 22.39 25.63
N ASP A 209 3.45 22.35 26.06
CA ASP A 209 3.03 22.98 27.33
C ASP A 209 3.71 22.30 28.54
N MET A 210 3.89 20.97 28.48
CA MET A 210 4.66 20.23 29.49
C MET A 210 6.14 20.63 29.49
N SER A 211 6.76 20.82 28.32
CA SER A 211 8.17 21.23 28.21
C SER A 211 8.40 22.65 28.73
N ILE A 212 7.48 23.60 28.45
CA ILE A 212 7.50 24.95 29.03
C ILE A 212 7.37 24.87 30.55
N ALA A 213 6.45 24.03 31.04
CA ALA A 213 6.27 23.83 32.47
C ALA A 213 7.52 23.25 33.14
N TRP A 214 8.20 22.31 32.50
CA TRP A 214 9.48 21.76 33.00
C TRP A 214 10.56 22.83 33.08
N LEU A 215 10.69 23.72 32.10
CA LEU A 215 11.64 24.83 32.17
C LEU A 215 11.37 25.71 33.38
N ALA A 216 10.10 26.10 33.60
CA ALA A 216 9.73 26.99 34.68
C ALA A 216 9.95 26.39 36.07
N VAL A 217 9.66 25.09 36.27
CA VAL A 217 9.83 24.46 37.57
C VAL A 217 11.24 24.00 37.90
N LYS A 218 12.10 23.87 36.83
CA LYS A 218 13.51 23.56 36.99
C LYS A 218 14.39 24.81 37.12
N GLU A 219 13.84 26.00 36.86
CA GLU A 219 14.59 27.23 36.95
C GLU A 219 15.13 27.47 38.36
N GLY A 220 16.46 27.54 38.46
CA GLY A 220 17.13 27.72 39.75
C GLY A 220 17.22 26.50 40.68
N GLU A 221 16.60 25.38 40.34
CA GLU A 221 16.62 24.16 41.13
C GLU A 221 17.79 23.24 40.75
N PHE A 222 18.98 23.55 41.27
CA PHE A 222 20.19 22.77 41.06
C PHE A 222 20.91 22.51 42.38
N VAL A 223 21.43 21.29 42.54
CA VAL A 223 22.28 20.89 43.67
C VAL A 223 23.61 20.36 43.12
N GLN A 224 24.65 20.45 43.93
CA GLN A 224 25.92 19.78 43.63
C GLN A 224 25.84 18.32 44.11
N ASN A 225 26.19 17.40 43.20
CA ASN A 225 26.34 16.00 43.56
C ASN A 225 27.57 15.78 44.41
N PRO A 226 27.79 14.57 44.96
CA PRO A 226 28.97 14.25 45.77
C PRO A 226 30.33 14.49 45.11
N PHE A 227 30.35 14.65 43.77
CA PHE A 227 31.56 14.93 42.98
C PHE A 227 31.70 16.41 42.60
N GLY A 228 30.80 17.29 43.06
CA GLY A 228 30.83 18.72 42.80
C GLY A 228 30.22 19.12 41.45
N GLU A 229 29.54 18.22 40.77
CA GLU A 229 28.83 18.52 39.51
C GLU A 229 27.41 19.05 39.83
N ASN A 230 26.93 19.98 39.01
CA ASN A 230 25.58 20.49 39.12
C ASN A 230 24.57 19.51 38.51
N GLU A 231 23.60 19.12 39.35
CA GLU A 231 22.47 18.28 38.95
C GLU A 231 21.15 18.98 39.27
N VAL A 232 20.06 18.57 38.63
CA VAL A 232 18.71 19.09 38.94
C VAL A 232 18.33 18.67 40.36
N ASP A 233 17.90 19.63 41.19
CA ASP A 233 17.27 19.37 42.51
C ASP A 233 15.84 18.90 42.33
N TRP A 234 15.65 17.59 42.16
CA TRP A 234 14.33 17.01 41.99
C TRP A 234 13.42 17.21 43.20
N ASN A 235 13.96 17.40 44.38
CA ASN A 235 13.17 17.74 45.59
C ASN A 235 12.63 19.18 45.48
N GLY A 236 13.47 20.13 45.03
CA GLY A 236 13.06 21.51 44.76
C GLY A 236 12.01 21.54 43.63
N VAL A 237 12.22 20.81 42.54
CA VAL A 237 11.23 20.67 41.46
C VAL A 237 9.91 20.13 41.97
N LEU A 238 9.91 19.06 42.79
CA LEU A 238 8.69 18.50 43.37
C LEU A 238 7.97 19.51 44.27
N ARG A 239 8.73 20.28 45.05
CA ARG A 239 8.18 21.38 45.85
C ARG A 239 7.50 22.41 44.96
N ASN A 240 8.14 22.85 43.90
CA ASN A 240 7.59 23.83 42.95
C ASN A 240 6.31 23.32 42.26
N LEU A 241 6.23 22.04 41.92
CA LEU A 241 5.04 21.44 41.32
C LEU A 241 3.84 21.33 42.28
N LYS A 242 4.10 21.24 43.61
CA LYS A 242 3.07 21.00 44.63
C LYS A 242 2.74 22.25 45.46
N GLU A 243 3.60 23.26 45.47
CA GLU A 243 3.43 24.45 46.32
C GLU A 243 2.21 25.24 45.85
N LYS A 244 1.36 25.57 46.82
CA LYS A 244 0.17 26.41 46.65
C LYS A 244 0.23 27.64 47.52
N VAL A 245 -0.21 28.76 46.93
CA VAL A 245 -0.38 30.03 47.64
C VAL A 245 -1.85 30.43 47.45
N ASP A 246 -2.55 30.70 48.53
CA ASP A 246 -3.99 31.05 48.51
C ASP A 246 -4.90 30.03 47.78
N GLY A 247 -4.49 28.75 47.79
CA GLY A 247 -5.23 27.64 47.15
C GLY A 247 -4.88 27.38 45.69
N GLU A 248 -4.16 28.29 45.04
CA GLU A 248 -3.68 28.15 43.68
C GLU A 248 -2.21 27.68 43.62
N TYR A 249 -1.85 26.97 42.61
CA TYR A 249 -0.44 26.56 42.39
C TYR A 249 0.43 27.79 42.13
N LYS A 250 1.51 27.93 42.91
CA LYS A 250 2.46 29.05 42.79
C LYS A 250 3.16 29.09 41.42
N TYR A 251 3.51 27.93 40.91
CA TYR A 251 4.17 27.78 39.62
C TYR A 251 3.16 27.22 38.62
N ILE A 252 2.99 27.94 37.51
CA ILE A 252 2.14 27.59 36.37
C ILE A 252 0.71 27.24 36.86
N PRO A 253 -0.05 28.22 37.37
CA PRO A 253 -1.38 27.96 37.95
C PRO A 253 -2.36 27.34 36.93
N ASP A 254 -2.26 27.73 35.64
CA ASP A 254 -3.13 27.28 34.54
C ASP A 254 -2.69 25.96 33.92
N LEU A 255 -1.66 25.27 34.47
CA LEU A 255 -1.24 23.98 33.94
C LEU A 255 -2.35 22.93 34.11
N ASP A 256 -2.65 22.22 33.02
CA ASP A 256 -3.61 21.12 33.01
C ASP A 256 -3.33 20.15 34.17
N PRO A 257 -4.35 19.78 34.96
CA PRO A 257 -4.18 18.93 36.15
C PRO A 257 -3.58 17.55 35.84
N ASP A 258 -3.91 16.96 34.68
CA ASP A 258 -3.38 15.66 34.28
C ASP A 258 -1.91 15.76 33.84
N ILE A 259 -1.54 16.86 33.18
CA ILE A 259 -0.14 17.16 32.87
C ILE A 259 0.64 17.35 34.18
N ARG A 260 0.14 18.16 35.12
CA ARG A 260 0.78 18.37 36.43
C ARG A 260 0.98 17.07 37.17
N LYS A 261 -0.03 16.19 37.18
CA LYS A 261 0.06 14.87 37.80
C LYS A 261 1.18 14.03 37.20
N LYS A 262 1.25 13.96 35.89
CA LYS A 262 2.34 13.25 35.19
C LYS A 262 3.72 13.81 35.54
N MET A 263 3.86 15.14 35.56
CA MET A 263 5.10 15.79 35.96
C MET A 263 5.51 15.45 37.40
N ILE A 264 4.56 15.41 38.32
CA ILE A 264 4.82 15.01 39.71
C ILE A 264 5.26 13.53 39.79
N GLU A 265 4.62 12.65 39.07
CA GLU A 265 5.00 11.23 38.97
C GLU A 265 6.43 11.06 38.42
N GLU A 266 6.75 11.75 37.33
CA GLU A 266 8.07 11.75 36.72
C GLU A 266 9.14 12.34 37.65
N ALA A 267 8.88 13.51 38.24
CA ALA A 267 9.81 14.14 39.19
C ALA A 267 10.03 13.26 40.43
N THR A 268 9.00 12.54 40.88
CA THR A 268 9.12 11.59 42.01
C THR A 268 10.00 10.41 41.64
N GLY A 269 9.84 9.87 40.42
CA GLY A 269 10.70 8.82 39.88
C GLY A 269 12.16 9.26 39.79
N ASN A 270 12.41 10.44 39.27
CA ASN A 270 13.75 11.03 39.12
C ASN A 270 14.39 11.31 40.51
N PHE A 271 13.64 11.85 41.46
CA PHE A 271 14.10 12.04 42.82
C PHE A 271 14.54 10.72 43.47
N ASN A 272 13.71 9.68 43.39
CA ASN A 272 14.05 8.36 43.95
C ASN A 272 15.29 7.76 43.30
N ASN A 273 15.44 7.91 42.00
CA ASN A 273 16.63 7.42 41.29
C ASN A 273 17.89 8.20 41.66
N GLN A 274 17.81 9.51 41.83
CA GLN A 274 18.91 10.36 42.25
C GLN A 274 19.35 10.03 43.67
N ASP A 275 18.38 9.90 44.59
CA ASP A 275 18.63 9.53 46.00
C ASP A 275 19.31 8.14 46.11
N ALA A 276 18.81 7.16 45.38
CA ALA A 276 19.40 5.82 45.32
C ALA A 276 20.84 5.83 44.73
N ALA A 277 21.07 6.65 43.70
CA ALA A 277 22.38 6.80 43.08
C ALA A 277 23.39 7.46 44.04
N HIS A 278 22.98 8.54 44.72
CA HIS A 278 23.76 9.22 45.75
C HIS A 278 24.12 8.28 46.93
N THR A 279 23.12 7.55 47.44
CA THR A 279 23.32 6.58 48.52
C THR A 279 24.35 5.52 48.14
N LYS A 280 24.27 4.99 46.90
CA LYS A 280 25.26 4.01 46.39
C LYS A 280 26.66 4.62 46.25
N GLN A 281 26.77 5.83 45.75
CA GLN A 281 28.03 6.54 45.58
C GLN A 281 28.69 6.81 46.95
N TYR A 282 27.93 7.29 47.95
CA TYR A 282 28.44 7.48 49.29
C TYR A 282 28.94 6.18 49.92
N SER A 283 28.22 5.08 49.75
CA SER A 283 28.65 3.78 50.26
C SER A 283 29.93 3.25 49.61
N LEU A 284 30.16 3.55 48.33
CA LEU A 284 31.40 3.22 47.63
C LEU A 284 32.54 4.10 48.09
N TYR A 285 32.31 5.38 48.32
CA TYR A 285 33.30 6.33 48.83
C TYR A 285 33.75 5.97 50.26
N GLU A 286 32.79 5.65 51.15
CA GLU A 286 33.07 5.19 52.50
C GLU A 286 33.95 3.92 52.50
N LYS A 287 33.59 2.93 51.66
CA LYS A 287 34.41 1.71 51.51
C LYS A 287 35.83 2.01 51.07
N ALA A 288 36.00 2.88 50.07
CA ALA A 288 37.32 3.24 49.56
C ALA A 288 38.17 4.00 50.55
N THR A 289 37.55 4.78 51.47
CA THR A 289 38.25 5.53 52.52
C THR A 289 38.54 4.71 53.77
N PHE A 290 37.87 3.58 53.97
CA PHE A 290 38.14 2.66 55.10
C PHE A 290 39.12 1.51 54.75
N ASP A 291 39.37 1.28 53.47
CA ASP A 291 40.32 0.27 52.99
C ASP A 291 41.76 0.84 52.79
N GLU A 292 42.02 2.13 53.08
CA GLU A 292 43.34 2.77 53.23
C GLU A 292 43.70 2.85 54.73
#